data_598feba9d8e906cda439f22556e9022b
#
_entry.id   598feba9d8e906cda439f22556e9022b
#
_cell.length_a   1.000
_cell.length_b   1.000
_cell.length_c   1.000
_cell.angle_alpha   90.00
_cell.angle_beta   90.00
_cell.angle_gamma   90.00
#
_symmetry.space_group_name_H-M   'P 1'
#
loop_
_entity.id
_entity.type
_entity.pdbx_description
1 polymer ?
#
loop_
_entity_poly.entity_id
_entity_poly.type
_entity_poly.pdbx_seq_one_letter_code
_entity_poly.pdbx_strand_id
1 'polypeptide(L)'
;MFVSRSGIALAGLAGLLALSAAACGSSSPAAPTVAADVTISMVGDRGSQSFSPSPTTMRVGQSVAWKNNDSTAHDATQDAARFQTGTVGAGATSSPITMSAAGTFTYHCTIHPGMVGTLVVQ
;
A
#
# COMPACT_ATOMS: atom_id res chain seq x y z
N MET A 1 -80.69 -8.55 -40.75
CA MET A 1 -80.62 -7.18 -41.28
C MET A 1 -79.40 -6.52 -40.75
N PHE A 2 -78.37 -6.44 -41.55
CA PHE A 2 -77.30 -5.42 -41.65
C PHE A 2 -76.65 -4.90 -40.38
N VAL A 3 -75.40 -4.64 -40.23
CA VAL A 3 -74.22 -4.32 -41.10
C VAL A 3 -73.04 -4.45 -40.19
N SER A 4 -72.06 -5.19 -40.55
CA SER A 4 -70.82 -4.82 -41.22
C SER A 4 -69.94 -3.77 -40.46
N ARG A 5 -68.74 -4.16 -40.28
CA ARG A 5 -67.51 -3.48 -40.62
C ARG A 5 -66.51 -3.33 -39.48
N SER A 6 -65.45 -3.95 -39.76
CA SER A 6 -64.09 -3.41 -39.93
C SER A 6 -63.40 -3.20 -38.63
N GLY A 7 -62.44 -3.94 -38.21
CA GLY A 7 -61.20 -4.25 -38.88
C GLY A 7 -60.27 -3.10 -38.81
N ILE A 8 -59.44 -3.02 -37.76
CA ILE A 8 -58.16 -2.34 -37.86
C ILE A 8 -57.18 -3.14 -37.02
N ALA A 9 -56.32 -3.81 -37.72
CA ALA A 9 -55.11 -4.34 -37.16
C ALA A 9 -54.17 -3.20 -36.85
N LEU A 10 -53.79 -3.01 -35.58
CA LEU A 10 -52.65 -2.19 -35.22
C LEU A 10 -51.50 -3.13 -34.93
N ALA A 11 -50.55 -3.12 -35.82
CA ALA A 11 -49.27 -3.75 -35.65
C ALA A 11 -48.55 -3.11 -34.46
N GLY A 12 -48.44 -3.82 -33.37
CA GLY A 12 -47.62 -3.42 -32.25
C GLY A 12 -46.14 -3.58 -32.62
N LEU A 13 -45.46 -2.47 -32.75
CA LEU A 13 -44.05 -2.37 -32.94
C LEU A 13 -43.36 -2.85 -31.64
N ALA A 14 -42.83 -4.05 -31.63
CA ALA A 14 -41.98 -4.53 -30.54
C ALA A 14 -40.69 -3.73 -30.54
N GLY A 15 -40.63 -2.71 -29.73
CA GLY A 15 -39.40 -2.00 -29.41
C GLY A 15 -38.49 -2.90 -28.58
N LEU A 16 -37.47 -3.43 -29.23
CA LEU A 16 -36.37 -4.09 -28.55
C LEU A 16 -35.61 -2.99 -27.78
N LEU A 17 -35.87 -2.88 -26.47
CA LEU A 17 -35.00 -2.12 -25.59
C LEU A 17 -33.71 -2.95 -25.44
N ALA A 18 -32.69 -2.60 -26.20
CA ALA A 18 -31.35 -3.06 -25.92
C ALA A 18 -30.89 -2.39 -24.62
N LEU A 19 -30.93 -3.15 -23.51
CA LEU A 19 -30.30 -2.76 -22.27
C LEU A 19 -28.79 -2.83 -22.50
N SER A 20 -28.19 -1.71 -22.85
CA SER A 20 -26.74 -1.56 -22.81
C SER A 20 -26.32 -1.62 -21.35
N ALA A 21 -25.91 -2.80 -20.89
CA ALA A 21 -25.19 -2.88 -19.63
C ALA A 21 -23.84 -2.17 -19.81
N ALA A 22 -23.82 -0.90 -19.41
CA ALA A 22 -22.56 -0.21 -19.22
C ALA A 22 -21.82 -0.92 -18.09
N ALA A 23 -20.88 -1.77 -18.44
CA ALA A 23 -19.91 -2.30 -17.50
C ALA A 23 -19.09 -1.11 -17.02
N CYS A 24 -19.46 -0.51 -15.90
CA CYS A 24 -18.60 0.38 -15.14
C CYS A 24 -17.44 -0.47 -14.65
N GLY A 25 -16.34 -0.45 -15.37
CA GLY A 25 -15.07 -0.90 -14.86
C GLY A 25 -14.72 -0.03 -13.66
N SER A 26 -14.94 -0.55 -12.45
CA SER A 26 -14.49 0.09 -11.22
C SER A 26 -12.97 -0.04 -11.15
N SER A 27 -12.25 0.85 -11.83
CA SER A 27 -10.91 1.17 -11.43
C SER A 27 -11.05 2.03 -10.19
N SER A 28 -11.00 1.40 -8.99
CA SER A 28 -10.82 2.14 -7.76
C SER A 28 -9.54 2.96 -7.92
N PRO A 29 -9.60 4.31 -7.77
CA PRO A 29 -8.37 5.09 -7.74
C PRO A 29 -7.53 4.53 -6.61
N ALA A 30 -6.28 4.15 -6.90
CA ALA A 30 -5.34 3.79 -5.87
C ALA A 30 -5.31 4.95 -4.87
N ALA A 31 -5.54 4.66 -3.57
CA ALA A 31 -5.42 5.68 -2.55
C ALA A 31 -4.05 6.33 -2.69
N PRO A 32 -3.94 7.69 -2.60
CA PRO A 32 -2.67 8.37 -2.73
C PRO A 32 -1.73 7.76 -1.70
N THR A 33 -0.66 7.14 -2.16
CA THR A 33 0.42 6.68 -1.30
C THR A 33 1.08 7.94 -0.75
N VAL A 34 0.80 8.24 0.50
CA VAL A 34 1.48 9.32 1.20
C VAL A 34 2.95 8.92 1.30
N ALA A 35 3.82 9.71 0.69
CA ALA A 35 5.25 9.49 0.81
C ALA A 35 5.67 9.70 2.28
N ALA A 36 6.56 8.85 2.79
CA ALA A 36 7.12 9.03 4.12
C ALA A 36 8.06 10.26 4.15
N ASP A 37 8.13 10.93 5.29
CA ASP A 37 9.05 12.05 5.49
C ASP A 37 10.51 11.58 5.45
N VAL A 38 10.76 10.35 5.90
CA VAL A 38 12.08 9.72 5.95
C VAL A 38 12.01 8.35 5.30
N THR A 39 12.98 8.02 4.48
CA THR A 39 13.12 6.69 3.88
C THR A 39 14.46 6.08 4.24
N ILE A 40 14.44 4.85 4.75
CA ILE A 40 15.62 4.06 5.08
C ILE A 40 15.76 2.93 4.05
N SER A 41 16.93 2.78 3.48
CA SER A 41 17.22 1.68 2.54
C SER A 41 17.63 0.41 3.29
N MET A 42 17.04 -0.73 2.91
CA MET A 42 17.51 -2.05 3.26
C MET A 42 18.46 -2.51 2.14
N VAL A 43 19.74 -2.71 2.46
CA VAL A 43 20.79 -2.97 1.47
C VAL A 43 21.33 -4.39 1.50
N GLY A 44 20.70 -5.26 2.27
CA GLY A 44 21.06 -6.66 2.44
C GLY A 44 21.65 -6.98 3.82
N ASP A 45 21.91 -8.25 4.07
CA ASP A 45 22.44 -8.71 5.36
C ASP A 45 23.92 -8.33 5.52
N ARG A 46 24.18 -7.18 6.14
CA ARG A 46 25.48 -6.58 6.37
C ARG A 46 25.69 -6.10 7.80
N GLY A 47 25.04 -6.75 8.76
CA GLY A 47 25.09 -6.36 10.16
C GLY A 47 24.54 -4.95 10.40
N SER A 48 25.32 -4.09 11.04
CA SER A 48 24.94 -2.69 11.30
C SER A 48 24.90 -1.79 10.05
N GLN A 49 25.34 -2.28 8.91
CA GLN A 49 25.29 -1.58 7.62
C GLN A 49 24.15 -2.05 6.74
N SER A 50 23.26 -2.89 7.26
CA SER A 50 22.13 -3.45 6.53
C SER A 50 21.03 -2.42 6.24
N PHE A 51 20.93 -1.38 7.07
CA PHE A 51 20.01 -0.27 6.91
C PHE A 51 20.80 1.03 6.69
N SER A 52 20.38 1.83 5.74
CA SER A 52 21.08 3.07 5.40
C SER A 52 20.09 4.25 5.19
N PRO A 53 20.31 5.38 5.88
CA PRO A 53 21.30 5.60 6.93
C PRO A 53 20.99 4.85 8.22
N SER A 54 22.02 4.58 9.03
CA SER A 54 21.87 4.06 10.39
C SER A 54 23.05 4.56 11.24
N PRO A 55 22.81 5.29 12.35
CA PRO A 55 21.48 5.71 12.82
C PRO A 55 20.81 6.70 11.88
N THR A 56 19.47 6.65 11.85
CA THR A 56 18.64 7.64 11.17
C THR A 56 18.04 8.57 12.22
N THR A 57 18.15 9.87 12.02
CA THR A 57 17.55 10.87 12.91
C THR A 57 16.32 11.50 12.27
N MET A 58 15.22 11.60 13.03
CA MET A 58 13.98 12.25 12.61
C MET A 58 13.30 12.96 13.79
N ARG A 59 12.26 13.72 13.49
CA ARG A 59 11.48 14.47 14.50
C ARG A 59 10.24 13.70 14.90
N VAL A 60 9.77 13.91 16.13
CA VAL A 60 8.46 13.46 16.58
C VAL A 60 7.38 13.96 15.61
N GLY A 61 6.46 13.08 15.23
CA GLY A 61 5.37 13.36 14.30
C GLY A 61 5.70 13.09 12.84
N GLN A 62 6.95 12.91 12.47
CA GLN A 62 7.33 12.49 11.13
C GLN A 62 7.06 11.00 10.93
N SER A 63 6.91 10.63 9.66
CA SER A 63 6.74 9.26 9.21
C SER A 63 8.02 8.72 8.60
N VAL A 64 8.27 7.42 8.79
CA VAL A 64 9.41 6.69 8.23
C VAL A 64 8.92 5.46 7.46
N ALA A 65 9.56 5.18 6.33
CA ALA A 65 9.35 3.96 5.58
C ALA A 65 10.69 3.30 5.24
N TRP A 66 10.66 2.00 5.00
CA TRP A 66 11.83 1.23 4.61
C TRP A 66 11.68 0.78 3.16
N LYS A 67 12.66 1.12 2.34
CA LYS A 67 12.78 0.72 0.93
C LYS A 67 13.71 -0.47 0.84
N ASN A 68 13.21 -1.60 0.37
CA ASN A 68 14.04 -2.77 0.13
C ASN A 68 14.75 -2.66 -1.22
N ASN A 69 16.05 -2.42 -1.20
CA ASN A 69 16.92 -2.35 -2.37
C ASN A 69 17.69 -3.66 -2.61
N ASP A 70 17.42 -4.70 -1.83
CA ASP A 70 17.98 -6.03 -2.00
C ASP A 70 17.06 -6.93 -2.85
N SER A 71 17.58 -8.04 -3.30
CA SER A 71 16.85 -9.08 -4.03
C SER A 71 16.07 -10.05 -3.13
N THR A 72 16.29 -9.99 -1.82
CA THR A 72 15.67 -10.85 -0.80
C THR A 72 14.68 -10.04 0.03
N ALA A 73 13.62 -10.67 0.50
CA ALA A 73 12.66 -10.04 1.39
C ALA A 73 13.27 -9.76 2.77
N HIS A 74 12.93 -8.61 3.34
CA HIS A 74 13.37 -8.16 4.66
C HIS A 74 12.21 -7.53 5.43
N ASP A 75 12.42 -7.24 6.70
CA ASP A 75 11.54 -6.42 7.52
C ASP A 75 12.35 -5.51 8.45
N ALA A 76 11.66 -4.60 9.12
CA ALA A 76 12.21 -3.81 10.21
C ALA A 76 11.28 -3.93 11.40
N THR A 77 11.72 -4.61 12.43
CA THR A 77 10.98 -4.83 13.67
C THR A 77 11.76 -4.27 14.83
N GLN A 78 11.14 -3.36 15.58
CA GLN A 78 11.77 -2.72 16.73
C GLN A 78 11.92 -3.73 17.87
N ASP A 79 13.04 -3.70 18.57
CA ASP A 79 13.42 -4.71 19.57
C ASP A 79 12.45 -4.85 20.74
N ALA A 80 11.76 -3.76 21.11
CA ALA A 80 10.69 -3.76 22.10
C ALA A 80 9.28 -3.77 21.46
N ALA A 81 9.18 -4.19 20.18
CA ALA A 81 7.94 -4.34 19.43
C ALA A 81 7.07 -3.06 19.33
N ARG A 82 7.67 -1.87 19.39
CA ARG A 82 6.97 -0.60 19.26
C ARG A 82 6.51 -0.29 17.84
N PHE A 83 7.19 -0.84 16.86
CA PHE A 83 6.81 -0.81 15.45
C PHE A 83 7.31 -2.04 14.71
N GLN A 84 6.68 -2.32 13.59
CA GLN A 84 7.12 -3.33 12.63
C GLN A 84 6.59 -2.96 11.23
N THR A 85 7.38 -3.24 10.21
CA THR A 85 6.98 -3.01 8.82
C THR A 85 6.14 -4.14 8.23
N GLY A 86 6.21 -5.33 8.83
CA GLY A 86 5.90 -6.56 8.12
C GLY A 86 6.92 -6.85 7.02
N THR A 87 6.73 -7.92 6.27
CA THR A 87 7.63 -8.33 5.19
C THR A 87 7.60 -7.33 4.04
N VAL A 88 8.77 -6.81 3.67
CA VAL A 88 8.97 -5.92 2.54
C VAL A 88 9.69 -6.70 1.45
N GLY A 89 9.00 -7.01 0.37
CA GLY A 89 9.56 -7.75 -0.77
C GLY A 89 10.66 -6.98 -1.49
N ALA A 90 11.43 -7.69 -2.31
CA ALA A 90 12.49 -7.09 -3.12
C ALA A 90 11.95 -5.92 -3.95
N GLY A 91 12.60 -4.77 -3.90
CA GLY A 91 12.22 -3.56 -4.60
C GLY A 91 10.99 -2.82 -4.03
N ALA A 92 10.30 -3.36 -3.03
CA ALA A 92 9.15 -2.73 -2.41
C ALA A 92 9.54 -1.71 -1.34
N THR A 93 8.55 -0.92 -0.91
CA THR A 93 8.67 0.03 0.19
C THR A 93 7.58 -0.28 1.20
N SER A 94 7.90 -0.25 2.49
CA SER A 94 6.92 -0.45 3.56
C SER A 94 5.87 0.68 3.58
N SER A 95 4.74 0.42 4.21
CA SER A 95 3.84 1.51 4.60
C SER A 95 4.57 2.46 5.55
N PRO A 96 4.30 3.79 5.49
CA PRO A 96 4.86 4.74 6.42
C PRO A 96 4.41 4.47 7.86
N ILE A 97 5.33 4.62 8.81
CA ILE A 97 5.07 4.52 10.24
C ILE A 97 5.34 5.88 10.87
N THR A 98 4.34 6.47 11.53
CA THR A 98 4.48 7.75 12.22
C THR A 98 5.09 7.51 13.60
N MET A 99 6.18 8.23 13.91
CA MET A 99 6.85 8.16 15.20
C MET A 99 6.33 9.25 16.12
N SER A 100 5.50 8.87 17.09
CA SER A 100 4.81 9.81 18.00
C SER A 100 5.55 10.08 19.32
N ALA A 101 6.65 9.39 19.58
CA ALA A 101 7.43 9.55 20.80
C ALA A 101 8.92 9.73 20.48
N ALA A 102 9.58 10.63 21.24
CA ALA A 102 11.02 10.76 21.18
C ALA A 102 11.72 9.56 21.84
N GLY A 103 12.92 9.25 21.38
CA GLY A 103 13.74 8.18 21.91
C GLY A 103 14.69 7.59 20.88
N THR A 104 15.47 6.61 21.32
CA THR A 104 16.33 5.81 20.46
C THR A 104 15.73 4.41 20.34
N PHE A 105 15.46 4.00 19.10
CA PHE A 105 14.79 2.75 18.79
C PHE A 105 15.72 1.88 17.97
N THR A 106 16.27 0.83 18.60
CA THR A 106 16.99 -0.22 17.89
C THR A 106 16.00 -1.17 17.25
N TYR A 107 16.32 -1.66 16.07
CA TYR A 107 15.49 -2.59 15.32
C TYR A 107 16.33 -3.56 14.50
N HIS A 108 15.71 -4.64 14.09
CA HIS A 108 16.36 -5.69 13.31
C HIS A 108 15.40 -6.26 12.25
N CYS A 109 15.94 -7.05 11.33
CA CYS A 109 15.16 -7.89 10.43
C CYS A 109 14.92 -9.24 11.09
N THR A 110 13.65 -9.69 11.18
CA THR A 110 13.32 -10.98 11.81
C THR A 110 13.73 -12.17 10.94
N ILE A 111 13.82 -11.96 9.61
CA ILE A 111 14.25 -12.98 8.65
C ILE A 111 15.79 -13.18 8.71
N HIS A 112 16.53 -12.10 8.96
CA HIS A 112 18.00 -12.07 9.07
C HIS A 112 18.37 -11.30 10.34
N PRO A 113 18.38 -11.93 11.51
CA PRO A 113 18.53 -11.22 12.80
C PRO A 113 19.83 -10.43 12.96
N GLY A 114 20.84 -10.73 12.15
CA GLY A 114 22.10 -9.96 12.10
C GLY A 114 21.95 -8.58 11.44
N MET A 115 20.88 -8.34 10.69
CA MET A 115 20.56 -7.03 10.12
C MET A 115 19.99 -6.12 11.21
N VAL A 116 20.77 -5.14 11.65
CA VAL A 116 20.38 -4.23 12.73
C VAL A 116 20.47 -2.77 12.30
N GLY A 117 19.59 -1.94 12.85
CA GLY A 117 19.53 -0.52 12.61
C GLY A 117 19.12 0.27 13.84
N THR A 118 19.25 1.58 13.76
CA THR A 118 18.89 2.49 14.85
C THR A 118 18.14 3.70 14.30
N LEU A 119 17.03 4.02 14.92
CA LEU A 119 16.24 5.21 14.67
C LEU A 119 16.27 6.12 15.89
N VAL A 120 16.64 7.39 15.69
CA VAL A 120 16.65 8.42 16.73
C VAL A 120 15.55 9.42 16.43
N VAL A 121 14.60 9.54 17.35
CA VAL A 121 13.45 10.45 17.25
C VAL A 121 13.59 11.55 18.30
N GLN A 122 13.56 12.83 17.89
CA GLN A 122 13.78 13.99 18.76
C GLN A 122 12.83 15.15 18.45
#